data_a7e8f6db825bf20cf16c59c21650c91d
#
_entry.id   a7e8f6db825bf20cf16c59c21650c91d
#
_cell.length_a   1.000
_cell.length_b   1.000
_cell.length_c   1.000
_cell.angle_alpha   90.00
_cell.angle_beta   90.00
_cell.angle_gamma   90.00
#
_symmetry.space_group_name_H-M   'P 1'
#
loop_
_entity.id
_entity.type
_entity.pdbx_description
1 polymer ?
#
loop_
_entity_poly.entity_id
_entity_poly.type
_entity_poly.pdbx_seq_one_letter_code
_entity_poly.pdbx_strand_id
1 'polypeptide(L)'
;MTGGKVPLAMVRKRALDANGTRAPVLLVHGFGQNRYAWHLPSRSLANALAVAGYDVFNVDLRGHGRSRHLGARRPRGVDDYVREDLPSAVEEVRALSGGRKVWLLGHSLGGLISYAAAPSMTGAVAGIVSIGSPYHFTRGSISLSAVATLVHTVTRTRIPLLNAGVPVQTIGRAMRSLRRFAETPLYPIPLRGWHAGALEPHVLDEHLRLAFDGAGVGEFVEMFRWAAERRFGGEHLDYTDRFEKLDLPLLVIAGANDDLAPPASVRPGFERSGARDKAYHALPLGHIDLLVGRDAPLMTWPLVMKWLGQRAAA
;
A
#
# COMPACT_ATOMS: atom_id res chain seq x y z
N MET A 1 3.48 -19.87 22.43
CA MET A 1 4.48 -19.43 21.43
C MET A 1 4.81 -18.00 21.80
N THR A 2 6.04 -17.73 22.22
CA THR A 2 6.55 -16.41 22.52
C THR A 2 6.54 -15.60 21.23
N GLY A 3 5.68 -14.57 21.15
CA GLY A 3 5.60 -13.68 19.99
C GLY A 3 6.86 -12.83 19.88
N GLY A 4 7.87 -13.37 19.22
CA GLY A 4 9.05 -12.60 18.84
C GLY A 4 8.64 -11.51 17.86
N LYS A 5 9.12 -10.28 18.06
CA LYS A 5 8.94 -9.18 17.09
C LYS A 5 9.47 -9.61 15.72
N VAL A 6 8.72 -9.34 14.67
CA VAL A 6 9.18 -9.61 13.30
C VAL A 6 10.31 -8.62 12.98
N PRO A 7 11.49 -9.07 12.57
CA PRO A 7 12.59 -8.17 12.21
C PRO A 7 12.30 -7.49 10.88
N LEU A 8 11.85 -6.23 10.95
CA LEU A 8 11.55 -5.39 9.78
C LEU A 8 12.53 -4.23 9.70
N ALA A 9 12.97 -3.91 8.49
CA ALA A 9 13.73 -2.69 8.21
C ALA A 9 12.77 -1.50 8.10
N MET A 10 13.10 -0.43 8.80
CA MET A 10 12.33 0.81 8.77
C MET A 10 13.26 2.00 8.71
N VAL A 11 12.95 3.00 7.90
CA VAL A 11 13.67 4.27 7.84
C VAL A 11 12.83 5.35 8.50
N ARG A 12 13.38 5.98 9.54
CA ARG A 12 12.77 7.14 10.20
C ARG A 12 13.29 8.43 9.58
N LYS A 13 12.38 9.31 9.21
CA LYS A 13 12.67 10.70 8.84
C LYS A 13 12.03 11.60 9.90
N ARG A 14 12.87 12.19 10.73
CA ARG A 14 12.41 13.07 11.80
C ARG A 14 11.91 14.38 11.22
N ALA A 15 10.91 14.98 11.86
CA ALA A 15 10.49 16.34 11.58
C ALA A 15 11.69 17.28 11.64
N LEU A 16 11.79 18.22 10.70
CA LEU A 16 12.86 19.22 10.68
C LEU A 16 12.65 20.27 11.77
N ASP A 17 11.42 20.52 12.18
CA ASP A 17 11.07 21.44 13.26
C ASP A 17 11.15 20.67 14.61
N ALA A 18 12.05 21.14 15.50
CA ALA A 18 12.21 20.58 16.84
C ALA A 18 10.95 20.72 17.72
N ASN A 19 10.07 21.65 17.41
CA ASN A 19 8.75 21.81 18.03
C ASN A 19 7.65 20.98 17.36
N GLY A 20 7.97 20.30 16.28
CA GLY A 20 7.05 19.46 15.49
C GLY A 20 6.69 18.17 16.20
N THR A 21 5.72 18.26 17.10
CA THR A 21 5.15 17.12 17.82
C THR A 21 3.93 16.53 17.11
N ARG A 22 3.86 16.62 15.77
CA ARG A 22 2.76 16.00 15.03
C ARG A 22 2.79 14.48 15.20
N ALA A 23 1.64 13.84 15.12
CA ALA A 23 1.53 12.41 15.28
C ALA A 23 2.46 11.64 14.32
N PRO A 24 3.03 10.50 14.73
CA PRO A 24 3.88 9.70 13.87
C PRO A 24 3.07 9.10 12.71
N VAL A 25 3.73 8.97 11.55
CA VAL A 25 3.16 8.45 10.31
C VAL A 25 3.95 7.22 9.89
N LEU A 26 3.26 6.09 9.68
CA LEU A 26 3.84 4.86 9.14
C LEU A 26 3.41 4.67 7.69
N LEU A 27 4.36 4.63 6.77
CA LEU A 27 4.17 4.43 5.34
C LEU A 27 4.30 2.95 5.00
N VAL A 28 3.24 2.38 4.38
CA VAL A 28 3.14 0.95 4.03
C VAL A 28 3.02 0.81 2.51
N HIS A 29 4.01 0.18 1.88
CA HIS A 29 4.09 0.03 0.43
C HIS A 29 3.11 -1.02 -0.14
N GLY A 30 2.94 -1.02 -1.46
CA GLY A 30 2.08 -1.94 -2.21
C GLY A 30 2.75 -3.27 -2.55
N PHE A 31 1.98 -4.12 -3.27
CA PHE A 31 2.44 -5.41 -3.76
C PHE A 31 3.65 -5.29 -4.68
N GLY A 32 4.64 -6.14 -4.46
CA GLY A 32 5.87 -6.17 -5.27
C GLY A 32 6.70 -4.89 -5.20
N GLN A 33 6.53 -4.10 -4.16
CA GLN A 33 7.27 -2.87 -3.91
C GLN A 33 8.09 -2.95 -2.62
N ASN A 34 8.77 -1.86 -2.32
CA ASN A 34 9.46 -1.62 -1.05
C ASN A 34 9.31 -0.13 -0.66
N ARG A 35 9.97 0.29 0.41
CA ARG A 35 9.91 1.67 0.93
C ARG A 35 10.19 2.77 -0.11
N TYR A 36 10.90 2.46 -1.21
CA TYR A 36 11.17 3.45 -2.28
C TYR A 36 9.90 3.86 -3.04
N ALA A 37 8.77 3.16 -2.91
CA ALA A 37 7.47 3.64 -3.41
C ALA A 37 7.11 5.03 -2.83
N TRP A 38 7.55 5.33 -1.60
CA TRP A 38 7.30 6.58 -0.89
C TRP A 38 8.44 7.58 -0.95
N HIS A 39 9.61 7.15 -1.41
CA HIS A 39 10.85 7.91 -1.35
C HIS A 39 11.79 7.58 -2.51
N LEU A 40 11.56 8.20 -3.64
CA LEU A 40 12.55 8.25 -4.73
C LEU A 40 13.55 9.38 -4.48
N PRO A 41 14.77 9.31 -5.03
CA PRO A 41 15.74 10.41 -4.99
C PRO A 41 15.17 11.74 -5.50
N SER A 42 14.46 11.70 -6.63
CA SER A 42 13.89 12.90 -7.27
C SER A 42 12.51 13.28 -6.75
N ARG A 43 11.77 12.38 -6.07
CA ARG A 43 10.39 12.64 -5.63
C ARG A 43 10.03 11.83 -4.38
N SER A 44 9.69 12.51 -3.28
CA SER A 44 9.51 11.87 -1.99
C SER A 44 8.40 12.47 -1.15
N LEU A 45 7.27 11.76 -1.07
CA LEU A 45 6.21 12.11 -0.11
C LEU A 45 6.71 11.96 1.34
N ALA A 46 7.58 10.97 1.61
CA ALA A 46 8.16 10.81 2.93
C ALA A 46 8.98 12.03 3.39
N ASN A 47 9.73 12.68 2.48
CA ASN A 47 10.43 13.93 2.78
C ASN A 47 9.45 15.09 2.96
N ALA A 48 8.46 15.21 2.08
CA ALA A 48 7.46 16.27 2.18
C ALA A 48 6.70 16.25 3.51
N LEU A 49 6.32 15.06 3.99
CA LEU A 49 5.71 14.88 5.31
C LEU A 49 6.67 15.26 6.45
N ALA A 50 7.96 14.89 6.37
CA ALA A 50 8.94 15.26 7.38
C ALA A 50 9.18 16.77 7.42
N VAL A 51 9.24 17.43 6.27
CA VAL A 51 9.30 18.91 6.15
C VAL A 51 8.05 19.56 6.74
N ALA A 52 6.88 18.93 6.55
CA ALA A 52 5.62 19.40 7.14
C ALA A 52 5.50 19.12 8.65
N GLY A 53 6.54 18.61 9.31
CA GLY A 53 6.61 18.44 10.76
C GLY A 53 6.13 17.09 11.28
N TYR A 54 5.93 16.07 10.41
CA TYR A 54 5.57 14.72 10.83
C TYR A 54 6.82 13.88 11.12
N ASP A 55 6.71 12.98 12.10
CA ASP A 55 7.71 11.95 12.37
C ASP A 55 7.38 10.74 11.48
N VAL A 56 8.12 10.57 10.39
CA VAL A 56 7.77 9.64 9.31
C VAL A 56 8.59 8.36 9.41
N PHE A 57 7.89 7.24 9.44
CA PHE A 57 8.47 5.90 9.42
C PHE A 57 8.08 5.20 8.14
N ASN A 58 9.04 4.71 7.39
CA ASN A 58 8.86 4.08 6.09
C ASN A 58 9.37 2.65 6.15
N VAL A 59 8.46 1.68 6.19
CA VAL A 59 8.77 0.27 6.43
C VAL A 59 8.96 -0.51 5.14
N ASP A 60 9.90 -1.45 5.15
CA ASP A 60 9.91 -2.58 4.23
C ASP A 60 9.20 -3.76 4.90
N LEU A 61 8.10 -4.24 4.34
CA LEU A 61 7.43 -5.45 4.81
C LEU A 61 8.36 -6.67 4.64
N ARG A 62 8.09 -7.78 5.37
CA ARG A 62 8.90 -9.00 5.24
C ARG A 62 9.01 -9.46 3.78
N GLY A 63 10.15 -9.97 3.39
CA GLY A 63 10.42 -10.39 2.02
C GLY A 63 10.75 -9.26 1.05
N HIS A 64 10.61 -7.99 1.47
CA HIS A 64 10.86 -6.81 0.65
C HIS A 64 12.04 -5.97 1.15
N GLY A 65 12.63 -5.22 0.25
CA GLY A 65 13.70 -4.27 0.54
C GLY A 65 14.80 -4.83 1.43
N ARG A 66 15.12 -4.12 2.50
CA ARG A 66 16.10 -4.57 3.49
C ARG A 66 15.56 -5.63 4.45
N SER A 67 14.24 -5.69 4.68
CA SER A 67 13.63 -6.68 5.58
C SER A 67 13.88 -8.11 5.13
N ARG A 68 14.05 -8.34 3.82
CA ARG A 68 14.39 -9.65 3.26
C ARG A 68 15.70 -10.24 3.80
N HIS A 69 16.61 -9.39 4.31
CA HIS A 69 17.95 -9.78 4.80
C HIS A 69 18.02 -9.87 6.33
N LEU A 70 16.93 -9.62 7.03
CA LEU A 70 16.90 -9.59 8.49
C LEU A 70 16.47 -10.93 9.13
N GLY A 71 16.36 -12.00 8.34
CA GLY A 71 16.05 -13.33 8.84
C GLY A 71 14.56 -13.62 9.10
N ALA A 72 13.64 -12.69 8.80
CA ALA A 72 12.23 -13.00 8.80
C ALA A 72 11.93 -14.03 7.69
N ARG A 73 11.08 -15.02 8.00
CA ARG A 73 10.58 -15.92 6.95
C ARG A 73 9.87 -15.15 5.86
N ARG A 74 9.89 -15.66 4.65
CA ARG A 74 9.08 -15.07 3.58
C ARG A 74 7.59 -15.13 3.95
N PRO A 75 6.77 -14.14 3.50
CA PRO A 75 5.34 -14.18 3.75
C PRO A 75 4.72 -15.39 3.03
N ARG A 76 3.81 -16.06 3.69
CA ARG A 76 3.00 -17.12 3.08
C ARG A 76 1.81 -16.55 2.34
N GLY A 77 1.38 -15.33 2.74
CA GLY A 77 0.28 -14.59 2.17
C GLY A 77 0.16 -13.20 2.82
N VAL A 78 -0.88 -12.49 2.46
CA VAL A 78 -1.19 -11.13 2.99
C VAL A 78 -1.49 -11.18 4.50
N ASP A 79 -2.00 -12.31 4.99
CA ASP A 79 -2.33 -12.54 6.40
C ASP A 79 -1.10 -12.37 7.33
N ASP A 80 0.09 -12.75 6.87
CA ASP A 80 1.33 -12.54 7.63
C ASP A 80 1.62 -11.03 7.84
N TYR A 81 1.33 -10.19 6.85
CA TYR A 81 1.46 -8.74 6.98
C TYR A 81 0.44 -8.13 7.94
N VAL A 82 -0.81 -8.61 7.86
CA VAL A 82 -1.92 -8.13 8.69
C VAL A 82 -1.71 -8.46 10.17
N ARG A 83 -1.27 -9.68 10.46
CA ARG A 83 -1.22 -10.22 11.83
C ARG A 83 0.11 -10.03 12.53
N GLU A 84 1.19 -9.89 11.77
CA GLU A 84 2.54 -9.86 12.34
C GLU A 84 3.29 -8.58 11.96
N ASP A 85 3.43 -8.24 10.68
CA ASP A 85 4.29 -7.14 10.25
C ASP A 85 3.75 -5.79 10.68
N LEU A 86 2.51 -5.48 10.31
CA LEU A 86 1.95 -4.16 10.60
C LEU A 86 1.79 -3.92 12.11
N PRO A 87 1.29 -4.88 12.93
CA PRO A 87 1.29 -4.73 14.38
C PRO A 87 2.69 -4.51 14.98
N SER A 88 3.70 -5.28 14.54
CA SER A 88 5.08 -5.12 15.01
C SER A 88 5.66 -3.74 14.64
N ALA A 89 5.39 -3.27 13.42
CA ALA A 89 5.84 -1.94 12.98
C ALA A 89 5.15 -0.82 13.76
N VAL A 90 3.84 -0.91 13.99
CA VAL A 90 3.07 0.08 14.78
C VAL A 90 3.58 0.13 16.22
N GLU A 91 3.83 -1.02 16.84
CA GLU A 91 4.38 -1.09 18.21
C GLU A 91 5.74 -0.41 18.30
N GLU A 92 6.64 -0.67 17.36
CA GLU A 92 7.96 -0.05 17.32
C GLU A 92 7.88 1.47 17.09
N VAL A 93 7.03 1.91 16.14
CA VAL A 93 6.80 3.35 15.90
C VAL A 93 6.29 4.04 17.17
N ARG A 94 5.35 3.43 17.89
CA ARG A 94 4.84 3.96 19.15
C ARG A 94 5.92 4.06 20.21
N ALA A 95 6.73 3.02 20.37
CA ALA A 95 7.86 3.01 21.32
C ALA A 95 8.85 4.16 21.03
N LEU A 96 9.19 4.36 19.76
CA LEU A 96 10.08 5.43 19.29
C LEU A 96 9.48 6.83 19.32
N SER A 97 8.15 6.94 19.46
CA SER A 97 7.40 8.19 19.41
C SER A 97 6.68 8.53 20.71
N GLY A 98 7.14 7.99 21.85
CA GLY A 98 6.60 8.31 23.18
C GLY A 98 5.17 7.77 23.40
N GLY A 99 4.83 6.63 22.82
CA GLY A 99 3.52 5.96 23.01
C GLY A 99 2.36 6.56 22.19
N ARG A 100 2.63 7.55 21.34
CA ARG A 100 1.59 8.23 20.54
C ARG A 100 0.95 7.29 19.54
N LYS A 101 -0.33 7.54 19.23
CA LYS A 101 -1.05 6.83 18.17
C LYS A 101 -0.44 7.14 16.79
N VAL A 102 -0.45 6.15 15.90
CA VAL A 102 0.22 6.17 14.60
C VAL A 102 -0.80 6.35 13.47
N TRP A 103 -0.57 7.27 12.57
CA TRP A 103 -1.28 7.34 11.30
C TRP A 103 -0.73 6.27 10.34
N LEU A 104 -1.61 5.44 9.78
CA LEU A 104 -1.27 4.48 8.75
C LEU A 104 -1.50 5.10 7.37
N LEU A 105 -0.46 5.24 6.58
CA LEU A 105 -0.54 5.63 5.18
C LEU A 105 -0.21 4.43 4.31
N GLY A 106 -1.21 3.83 3.67
CA GLY A 106 -1.06 2.66 2.83
C GLY A 106 -1.30 2.94 1.36
N HIS A 107 -0.41 2.46 0.50
CA HIS A 107 -0.60 2.48 -0.95
C HIS A 107 -0.97 1.07 -1.44
N SER A 108 -2.00 0.98 -2.29
CA SER A 108 -2.36 -0.29 -2.93
C SER A 108 -2.59 -1.40 -1.89
N LEU A 109 -1.87 -2.52 -1.95
CA LEU A 109 -1.90 -3.58 -0.92
C LEU A 109 -1.64 -3.04 0.49
N GLY A 110 -0.77 -2.04 0.65
CA GLY A 110 -0.49 -1.45 1.96
C GLY A 110 -1.72 -0.83 2.65
N GLY A 111 -2.63 -0.24 1.87
CA GLY A 111 -3.90 0.23 2.42
C GLY A 111 -4.87 -0.91 2.74
N LEU A 112 -4.92 -1.97 1.92
CA LEU A 112 -5.69 -3.17 2.23
C LEU A 112 -5.22 -3.83 3.53
N ILE A 113 -3.90 -3.96 3.72
CA ILE A 113 -3.30 -4.43 4.98
C ILE A 113 -3.71 -3.53 6.15
N SER A 114 -3.71 -2.20 5.95
CA SER A 114 -4.12 -1.24 6.98
C SER A 114 -5.60 -1.39 7.36
N TYR A 115 -6.48 -1.61 6.38
CA TYR A 115 -7.90 -1.89 6.64
C TYR A 115 -8.08 -3.16 7.48
N ALA A 116 -7.36 -4.21 7.13
CA ALA A 116 -7.49 -5.51 7.79
C ALA A 116 -6.90 -5.52 9.22
N ALA A 117 -5.78 -4.83 9.44
CA ALA A 117 -5.05 -4.87 10.70
C ALA A 117 -5.52 -3.82 11.74
N ALA A 118 -5.93 -2.62 11.30
CA ALA A 118 -6.29 -1.52 12.21
C ALA A 118 -7.37 -1.89 13.23
N PRO A 119 -8.39 -2.72 12.93
CA PRO A 119 -9.38 -3.14 13.92
C PRO A 119 -8.80 -3.84 15.15
N SER A 120 -7.65 -4.49 15.03
CA SER A 120 -6.96 -5.13 16.16
C SER A 120 -6.05 -4.16 16.94
N MET A 121 -5.91 -2.91 16.48
CA MET A 121 -4.95 -1.92 16.99
C MET A 121 -5.59 -0.54 17.27
N THR A 122 -6.88 -0.47 17.56
CA THR A 122 -7.62 0.80 17.72
C THR A 122 -7.04 1.73 18.79
N GLY A 123 -6.41 1.17 19.84
CA GLY A 123 -5.69 1.94 20.86
C GLY A 123 -4.35 2.50 20.40
N ALA A 124 -3.80 1.99 19.30
CA ALA A 124 -2.47 2.33 18.79
C ALA A 124 -2.51 3.15 17.49
N VAL A 125 -3.61 3.10 16.74
CA VAL A 125 -3.78 3.76 15.45
C VAL A 125 -4.60 5.04 15.60
N ALA A 126 -4.13 6.14 14.99
CA ALA A 126 -4.82 7.44 14.98
C ALA A 126 -5.86 7.52 13.86
N GLY A 127 -5.60 6.86 12.74
CA GLY A 127 -6.45 6.83 11.55
C GLY A 127 -5.72 6.24 10.36
N ILE A 128 -6.41 6.16 9.23
CA ILE A 128 -5.92 5.54 8.00
C ILE A 128 -6.02 6.53 6.85
N VAL A 129 -4.96 6.64 6.06
CA VAL A 129 -4.95 7.23 4.73
C VAL A 129 -4.65 6.14 3.72
N SER A 130 -5.59 5.86 2.86
CA SER A 130 -5.53 4.81 1.85
C SER A 130 -5.43 5.44 0.47
N ILE A 131 -4.39 5.12 -0.27
CA ILE A 131 -4.08 5.71 -1.57
C ILE A 131 -4.04 4.59 -2.63
N GLY A 132 -4.95 4.64 -3.59
CA GLY A 132 -5.05 3.62 -4.66
C GLY A 132 -5.24 2.19 -4.14
N SER A 133 -5.91 2.02 -3.00
CA SER A 133 -6.01 0.73 -2.32
C SER A 133 -7.36 0.09 -2.59
N PRO A 134 -7.41 -1.05 -3.28
CA PRO A 134 -8.66 -1.70 -3.62
C PRO A 134 -9.29 -2.35 -2.38
N TYR A 135 -10.51 -2.01 -2.07
CA TYR A 135 -11.33 -2.75 -1.10
C TYR A 135 -11.92 -4.01 -1.72
N HIS A 136 -12.43 -3.89 -2.94
CA HIS A 136 -12.82 -5.02 -3.78
C HIS A 136 -11.86 -5.13 -4.96
N PHE A 137 -10.71 -5.76 -4.73
CA PHE A 137 -9.73 -6.00 -5.77
C PHE A 137 -10.40 -6.67 -6.99
N THR A 138 -10.04 -6.26 -8.20
CA THR A 138 -10.60 -6.65 -9.50
C THR A 138 -11.93 -5.99 -9.91
N ARG A 139 -12.70 -5.39 -9.00
CA ARG A 139 -13.93 -4.71 -9.36
C ARG A 139 -13.64 -3.51 -10.28
N GLY A 140 -14.32 -3.48 -11.43
CA GLY A 140 -14.10 -2.44 -12.44
C GLY A 140 -12.99 -2.76 -13.45
N SER A 141 -12.34 -3.94 -13.34
CA SER A 141 -11.34 -4.43 -14.29
C SER A 141 -11.70 -5.84 -14.77
N ILE A 142 -12.07 -5.97 -16.05
CA ILE A 142 -12.41 -7.27 -16.64
C ILE A 142 -11.19 -8.18 -16.71
N SER A 143 -10.02 -7.64 -17.07
CA SER A 143 -8.77 -8.37 -17.17
C SER A 143 -8.31 -8.91 -15.81
N LEU A 144 -8.35 -8.10 -14.75
CA LEU A 144 -8.03 -8.56 -13.39
C LEU A 144 -9.04 -9.58 -12.87
N SER A 145 -10.32 -9.43 -13.22
CA SER A 145 -11.37 -10.39 -12.85
C SER A 145 -11.17 -11.74 -13.53
N ALA A 146 -10.77 -11.75 -14.80
CA ALA A 146 -10.42 -12.98 -15.53
C ALA A 146 -9.20 -13.67 -14.89
N VAL A 147 -8.15 -12.92 -14.55
CA VAL A 147 -6.97 -13.44 -13.83
C VAL A 147 -7.37 -14.01 -12.47
N ALA A 148 -8.23 -13.32 -11.70
CA ALA A 148 -8.71 -13.80 -10.41
C ALA A 148 -9.44 -15.14 -10.53
N THR A 149 -10.33 -15.28 -11.51
CA THR A 149 -11.06 -16.51 -11.76
C THR A 149 -10.09 -17.64 -12.12
N LEU A 150 -9.10 -17.39 -12.98
CA LEU A 150 -8.10 -18.36 -13.36
C LEU A 150 -7.27 -18.81 -12.15
N VAL A 151 -6.73 -17.86 -11.38
CA VAL A 151 -5.94 -18.14 -10.16
C VAL A 151 -6.77 -18.95 -9.16
N HIS A 152 -8.02 -18.55 -8.91
CA HIS A 152 -8.91 -19.25 -8.00
C HIS A 152 -9.16 -20.71 -8.46
N THR A 153 -9.40 -20.91 -9.76
CA THR A 153 -9.63 -22.26 -10.33
C THR A 153 -8.39 -23.14 -10.20
N VAL A 154 -7.22 -22.60 -10.58
CA VAL A 154 -5.94 -23.33 -10.54
C VAL A 154 -5.54 -23.69 -9.11
N THR A 155 -5.74 -22.79 -8.16
CA THR A 155 -5.36 -23.05 -6.75
C THR A 155 -6.25 -24.07 -6.07
N ARG A 156 -7.48 -24.25 -6.51
CA ARG A 156 -8.36 -25.34 -6.04
C ARG A 156 -7.87 -26.71 -6.45
N THR A 157 -7.07 -26.83 -7.52
CA THR A 157 -6.54 -28.12 -8.00
C THR A 157 -5.31 -28.62 -7.24
N ARG A 158 -4.91 -27.95 -6.15
CA ARG A 158 -3.78 -28.29 -5.27
C ARG A 158 -2.42 -28.47 -5.97
N ILE A 159 -2.20 -27.81 -7.11
CA ILE A 159 -0.89 -27.80 -7.77
C ILE A 159 0.09 -27.03 -6.88
N PRO A 160 1.28 -27.57 -6.54
CA PRO A 160 2.22 -26.94 -5.61
C PRO A 160 3.00 -25.78 -6.25
N LEU A 161 2.29 -24.74 -6.73
CA LEU A 161 2.87 -23.52 -7.28
C LEU A 161 3.28 -22.51 -6.17
N LEU A 162 2.92 -22.78 -4.92
CA LEU A 162 2.96 -21.83 -3.81
C LEU A 162 4.38 -21.45 -3.32
N ASN A 163 5.42 -22.19 -3.74
CA ASN A 163 6.80 -21.89 -3.33
C ASN A 163 7.61 -21.09 -4.37
N ALA A 164 7.02 -20.76 -5.51
CA ALA A 164 7.66 -19.95 -6.53
C ALA A 164 7.56 -18.47 -6.18
N GLY A 165 8.59 -17.68 -6.50
CA GLY A 165 8.52 -16.21 -6.42
C GLY A 165 7.89 -15.63 -7.69
N VAL A 166 7.05 -14.62 -7.56
CA VAL A 166 6.64 -13.80 -8.70
C VAL A 166 7.86 -12.98 -9.13
N PRO A 167 8.33 -13.06 -10.38
CA PRO A 167 9.56 -12.40 -10.82
C PRO A 167 9.35 -10.91 -11.07
N VAL A 168 8.83 -10.17 -10.07
CA VAL A 168 8.47 -8.75 -10.17
C VAL A 168 9.67 -7.89 -10.57
N GLN A 169 10.87 -8.22 -10.09
CA GLN A 169 12.09 -7.50 -10.52
C GLN A 169 12.42 -7.73 -12.00
N THR A 170 12.15 -8.93 -12.51
CA THR A 170 12.34 -9.22 -13.95
C THR A 170 11.28 -8.50 -14.77
N ILE A 171 10.04 -8.48 -14.29
CA ILE A 171 8.95 -7.70 -14.88
C ILE A 171 9.33 -6.21 -14.87
N GLY A 172 9.80 -5.67 -13.75
CA GLY A 172 10.26 -4.28 -13.65
C GLY A 172 11.39 -3.96 -14.63
N ARG A 173 12.36 -4.87 -14.81
CA ARG A 173 13.44 -4.71 -15.81
C ARG A 173 12.90 -4.72 -17.24
N ALA A 174 11.98 -5.63 -17.55
CA ALA A 174 11.34 -5.70 -18.87
C ALA A 174 10.52 -4.43 -19.16
N MET A 175 9.72 -3.98 -18.17
CA MET A 175 8.94 -2.74 -18.28
C MET A 175 9.85 -1.52 -18.48
N ARG A 176 10.99 -1.47 -17.80
CA ARG A 176 12.00 -0.42 -18.01
C ARG A 176 12.56 -0.43 -19.42
N SER A 177 12.89 -1.60 -19.96
CA SER A 177 13.39 -1.73 -21.35
C SER A 177 12.32 -1.36 -22.36
N LEU A 178 11.06 -1.68 -22.09
CA LEU A 178 9.92 -1.43 -22.97
C LEU A 178 9.18 -0.12 -22.65
N ARG A 179 9.71 0.73 -21.74
CA ARG A 179 8.99 1.91 -21.24
C ARG A 179 8.47 2.83 -22.33
N ARG A 180 9.29 3.10 -23.37
CA ARG A 180 8.88 3.95 -24.50
C ARG A 180 7.68 3.38 -25.23
N PHE A 181 7.61 2.06 -25.37
CA PHE A 181 6.47 1.39 -25.97
C PHE A 181 5.25 1.39 -25.01
N ALA A 182 5.48 1.18 -23.71
CA ALA A 182 4.44 1.24 -22.70
C ALA A 182 3.78 2.64 -22.55
N GLU A 183 4.48 3.70 -22.99
CA GLU A 183 3.98 5.09 -23.05
C GLU A 183 3.12 5.34 -24.30
N THR A 184 3.06 4.42 -25.26
CA THR A 184 2.30 4.60 -26.51
C THR A 184 0.88 4.06 -26.40
N PRO A 185 -0.08 4.57 -27.21
CA PRO A 185 -1.41 3.99 -27.32
C PRO A 185 -1.44 2.54 -27.84
N LEU A 186 -0.33 2.11 -28.49
CA LEU A 186 -0.19 0.76 -29.05
C LEU A 186 0.19 -0.32 -28.00
N TYR A 187 0.38 0.07 -26.74
CA TYR A 187 0.67 -0.88 -25.68
C TYR A 187 -0.57 -1.75 -25.40
N PRO A 188 -0.48 -3.09 -25.62
CA PRO A 188 -1.67 -3.94 -25.66
C PRO A 188 -2.17 -4.39 -24.29
N ILE A 189 -1.39 -4.16 -23.22
CA ILE A 189 -1.72 -4.65 -21.88
C ILE A 189 -2.51 -3.57 -21.14
N PRO A 190 -3.80 -3.79 -20.84
CA PRO A 190 -4.64 -2.79 -20.16
C PRO A 190 -4.39 -2.73 -18.64
N LEU A 191 -3.20 -3.07 -18.20
CA LEU A 191 -2.79 -3.10 -16.78
C LEU A 191 -1.50 -2.32 -16.63
N ARG A 192 -1.62 -0.98 -16.66
CA ARG A 192 -0.49 -0.10 -16.42
C ARG A 192 -0.45 0.29 -14.96
N GLY A 193 0.75 0.26 -14.38
CA GLY A 193 0.97 0.82 -13.04
C GLY A 193 0.97 2.34 -13.03
N TRP A 194 0.98 3.01 -14.20
CA TRP A 194 0.97 4.48 -14.35
C TRP A 194 0.16 4.89 -15.57
N HIS A 195 -0.32 6.12 -15.57
CA HIS A 195 -0.95 6.72 -16.75
C HIS A 195 0.14 7.25 -17.70
N ALA A 196 -0.01 7.00 -19.01
CA ALA A 196 0.98 7.42 -20.00
C ALA A 196 1.22 8.93 -19.94
N GLY A 197 2.48 9.33 -19.87
CA GLY A 197 2.90 10.74 -19.76
C GLY A 197 2.76 11.36 -18.38
N ALA A 198 2.23 10.65 -17.38
CA ALA A 198 2.03 11.19 -16.03
C ALA A 198 3.32 11.25 -15.18
N LEU A 199 4.39 10.55 -15.60
CA LEU A 199 5.70 10.59 -14.95
C LEU A 199 6.76 11.13 -15.90
N GLU A 200 7.70 11.89 -15.36
CA GLU A 200 8.93 12.21 -16.08
C GLU A 200 9.76 10.92 -16.28
N PRO A 201 10.44 10.78 -17.44
CA PRO A 201 11.17 9.55 -17.77
C PRO A 201 12.18 9.11 -16.70
N HIS A 202 12.84 10.06 -16.03
CA HIS A 202 13.81 9.75 -14.98
C HIS A 202 13.13 9.26 -13.69
N VAL A 203 11.95 9.83 -13.32
CA VAL A 203 11.18 9.40 -12.16
C VAL A 203 10.64 7.99 -12.35
N LEU A 204 10.13 7.70 -13.55
CA LEU A 204 9.68 6.35 -13.90
C LEU A 204 10.84 5.35 -13.85
N ASP A 205 12.03 5.72 -14.40
CA ASP A 205 13.22 4.87 -14.32
C ASP A 205 13.68 4.61 -12.88
N GLU A 206 13.71 5.64 -12.03
CA GLU A 206 13.97 5.49 -10.59
C GLU A 206 12.98 4.55 -9.93
N HIS A 207 11.68 4.71 -10.20
CA HIS A 207 10.64 3.89 -9.60
C HIS A 207 10.79 2.42 -10.00
N LEU A 208 10.92 2.14 -11.30
CA LEU A 208 11.09 0.78 -11.82
C LEU A 208 12.39 0.10 -11.34
N ARG A 209 13.42 0.87 -11.04
CA ARG A 209 14.71 0.36 -10.57
C ARG A 209 14.75 0.14 -9.06
N LEU A 210 14.17 1.08 -8.28
CA LEU A 210 14.35 1.13 -6.83
C LEU A 210 13.15 0.57 -6.05
N ALA A 211 11.93 0.88 -6.52
CA ALA A 211 10.72 0.54 -5.80
C ALA A 211 10.17 -0.86 -6.13
N PHE A 212 10.45 -1.37 -7.34
CA PHE A 212 10.05 -2.73 -7.71
C PHE A 212 10.89 -3.77 -6.98
N ASP A 213 10.21 -4.70 -6.33
CA ASP A 213 10.85 -5.75 -5.54
C ASP A 213 10.22 -7.13 -5.83
N GLY A 214 10.82 -8.19 -5.29
CA GLY A 214 10.24 -9.52 -5.40
C GLY A 214 8.96 -9.63 -4.57
N ALA A 215 7.98 -10.39 -5.05
CA ALA A 215 6.79 -10.74 -4.30
C ALA A 215 6.61 -12.25 -4.23
N GLY A 216 5.92 -12.75 -3.20
CA GLY A 216 5.59 -14.17 -3.08
C GLY A 216 4.36 -14.54 -3.92
N VAL A 217 4.34 -15.75 -4.44
CA VAL A 217 3.14 -16.30 -5.10
C VAL A 217 1.99 -16.39 -4.10
N GLY A 218 2.27 -16.69 -2.83
CA GLY A 218 1.25 -16.77 -1.77
C GLY A 218 0.48 -15.48 -1.59
N GLU A 219 1.17 -14.33 -1.57
CA GLU A 219 0.54 -13.00 -1.49
C GLU A 219 -0.37 -12.74 -2.69
N PHE A 220 0.14 -13.04 -3.90
CA PHE A 220 -0.61 -12.89 -5.14
C PHE A 220 -1.86 -13.77 -5.15
N VAL A 221 -1.72 -15.05 -4.83
CA VAL A 221 -2.84 -16.00 -4.78
C VAL A 221 -3.88 -15.56 -3.76
N GLU A 222 -3.47 -15.12 -2.58
CA GLU A 222 -4.39 -14.69 -1.53
C GLU A 222 -5.16 -13.43 -1.91
N MET A 223 -4.49 -12.42 -2.49
CA MET A 223 -5.15 -11.23 -3.02
C MET A 223 -6.24 -11.59 -4.04
N PHE A 224 -5.93 -12.48 -4.98
CA PHE A 224 -6.88 -12.89 -6.00
C PHE A 224 -8.00 -13.80 -5.46
N ARG A 225 -7.71 -14.60 -4.44
CA ARG A 225 -8.73 -15.37 -3.72
C ARG A 225 -9.73 -14.43 -3.03
N TRP A 226 -9.24 -13.43 -2.27
CA TRP A 226 -10.09 -12.44 -1.63
C TRP A 226 -10.96 -11.67 -2.63
N ALA A 227 -10.39 -11.40 -3.82
CA ALA A 227 -11.15 -10.77 -4.91
C ALA A 227 -12.28 -11.66 -5.43
N ALA A 228 -12.01 -12.94 -5.67
CA ALA A 228 -12.99 -13.90 -6.16
C ALA A 228 -14.11 -14.15 -5.12
N GLU A 229 -13.76 -14.19 -3.84
CA GLU A 229 -14.69 -14.36 -2.72
C GLU A 229 -15.41 -13.06 -2.33
N ARG A 230 -15.03 -11.91 -2.91
CA ARG A 230 -15.54 -10.56 -2.63
C ARG A 230 -15.46 -10.15 -1.16
N ARG A 231 -14.48 -10.66 -0.46
CA ARG A 231 -14.17 -10.35 0.94
C ARG A 231 -12.67 -10.50 1.18
N PHE A 232 -12.14 -9.85 2.21
CA PHE A 232 -10.78 -10.08 2.64
C PHE A 232 -10.74 -10.72 4.03
N GLY A 233 -9.89 -11.75 4.16
CA GLY A 233 -9.75 -12.58 5.36
C GLY A 233 -9.34 -14.00 5.02
N GLY A 234 -8.66 -14.67 5.95
CA GLY A 234 -8.38 -16.10 5.89
C GLY A 234 -9.63 -16.92 6.23
N GLU A 235 -9.50 -18.25 6.18
CA GLU A 235 -10.60 -19.19 6.46
C GLU A 235 -11.25 -18.99 7.85
N HIS A 236 -10.53 -18.37 8.81
CA HIS A 236 -10.95 -18.23 10.19
C HIS A 236 -11.11 -16.77 10.66
N LEU A 237 -10.87 -15.76 9.79
CA LEU A 237 -10.90 -14.36 10.16
C LEU A 237 -11.58 -13.51 9.09
N ASP A 238 -12.69 -12.87 9.46
CA ASP A 238 -13.37 -11.90 8.61
C ASP A 238 -12.84 -10.50 8.90
N TYR A 239 -11.86 -10.05 8.13
CA TYR A 239 -11.36 -8.68 8.21
C TYR A 239 -12.36 -7.67 7.66
N THR A 240 -13.25 -8.09 6.75
CA THR A 240 -14.29 -7.24 6.16
C THR A 240 -15.22 -6.72 7.26
N ASP A 241 -15.82 -7.63 8.02
CA ASP A 241 -16.74 -7.29 9.10
C ASP A 241 -16.12 -6.41 10.18
N ARG A 242 -14.85 -6.66 10.50
CA ARG A 242 -14.12 -5.87 11.50
C ARG A 242 -13.85 -4.45 10.99
N PHE A 243 -13.45 -4.30 9.73
CA PHE A 243 -13.20 -3.00 9.13
C PHE A 243 -14.50 -2.19 9.00
N GLU A 244 -15.60 -2.82 8.62
CA GLU A 244 -16.90 -2.15 8.47
C GLU A 244 -17.47 -1.60 9.80
N LYS A 245 -17.00 -2.13 10.93
CA LYS A 245 -17.34 -1.65 12.27
C LYS A 245 -16.31 -0.69 12.87
N LEU A 246 -15.19 -0.48 12.19
CA LEU A 246 -14.09 0.34 12.67
C LEU A 246 -14.42 1.83 12.56
N ASP A 247 -14.46 2.53 13.69
CA ASP A 247 -14.64 3.98 13.76
C ASP A 247 -13.29 4.68 14.02
N LEU A 248 -12.45 4.77 12.98
CA LEU A 248 -11.23 5.56 12.96
C LEU A 248 -11.28 6.54 11.80
N PRO A 249 -10.70 7.75 11.92
CA PRO A 249 -10.60 8.69 10.81
C PRO A 249 -10.03 8.03 9.55
N LEU A 250 -10.71 8.18 8.41
CA LEU A 250 -10.39 7.50 7.16
C LEU A 250 -10.39 8.44 5.97
N LEU A 251 -9.22 8.60 5.33
CA LEU A 251 -9.11 9.23 4.02
C LEU A 251 -8.89 8.15 2.96
N VAL A 252 -9.73 8.14 1.93
CA VAL A 252 -9.60 7.24 0.78
C VAL A 252 -9.35 8.06 -0.48
N ILE A 253 -8.24 7.82 -1.17
CA ILE A 253 -7.86 8.49 -2.42
C ILE A 253 -7.78 7.44 -3.53
N ALA A 254 -8.53 7.65 -4.60
CA ALA A 254 -8.53 6.83 -5.82
C ALA A 254 -7.91 7.58 -6.99
N GLY A 255 -7.27 6.87 -7.90
CA GLY A 255 -6.87 7.39 -9.21
C GLY A 255 -7.98 7.14 -10.22
N ALA A 256 -8.46 8.20 -10.89
CA ALA A 256 -9.49 8.06 -11.92
C ALA A 256 -8.96 7.34 -13.18
N ASN A 257 -7.65 7.40 -13.39
CA ASN A 257 -6.93 6.75 -14.50
C ASN A 257 -6.12 5.52 -14.01
N ASP A 258 -6.55 4.90 -12.91
CA ASP A 258 -5.88 3.75 -12.30
C ASP A 258 -6.45 2.44 -12.86
N ASP A 259 -5.65 1.72 -13.66
CA ASP A 259 -6.05 0.43 -14.26
C ASP A 259 -5.93 -0.74 -13.28
N LEU A 260 -5.12 -0.59 -12.21
CA LEU A 260 -4.88 -1.65 -11.22
C LEU A 260 -5.87 -1.60 -10.05
N ALA A 261 -6.20 -0.38 -9.60
CA ALA A 261 -7.17 -0.13 -8.55
C ALA A 261 -8.13 0.99 -8.97
N PRO A 262 -9.00 0.74 -9.96
CA PRO A 262 -9.94 1.75 -10.46
C PRO A 262 -10.88 2.21 -9.34
N PRO A 263 -11.49 3.41 -9.46
CA PRO A 263 -12.39 3.96 -8.45
C PRO A 263 -13.47 2.98 -7.99
N ALA A 264 -13.97 2.12 -8.89
CA ALA A 264 -14.96 1.10 -8.57
C ALA A 264 -14.47 0.05 -7.55
N SER A 265 -13.15 -0.20 -7.50
CA SER A 265 -12.53 -1.12 -6.54
C SER A 265 -12.16 -0.43 -5.23
N VAL A 266 -11.84 0.87 -5.26
CA VAL A 266 -11.34 1.64 -4.11
C VAL A 266 -12.47 2.25 -3.29
N ARG A 267 -13.46 2.86 -3.95
CA ARG A 267 -14.58 3.57 -3.33
C ARG A 267 -15.38 2.76 -2.29
N PRO A 268 -15.58 1.44 -2.43
CA PRO A 268 -16.24 0.65 -1.39
C PRO A 268 -15.54 0.69 -0.04
N GLY A 269 -14.22 0.92 0.03
CA GLY A 269 -13.51 1.12 1.31
C GLY A 269 -14.01 2.34 2.07
N PHE A 270 -14.36 3.43 1.36
CA PHE A 270 -15.02 4.58 1.96
C PHE A 270 -16.48 4.29 2.30
N GLU A 271 -17.25 3.71 1.37
CA GLU A 271 -18.70 3.50 1.52
C GLU A 271 -19.03 2.56 2.67
N ARG A 272 -18.27 1.46 2.78
CA ARG A 272 -18.52 0.39 3.76
C ARG A 272 -17.82 0.58 5.10
N SER A 273 -16.90 1.54 5.20
CA SER A 273 -16.24 1.86 6.47
C SER A 273 -17.23 2.35 7.54
N GLY A 274 -17.09 1.88 8.77
CA GLY A 274 -17.80 2.37 9.94
C GLY A 274 -17.34 3.74 10.43
N ALA A 275 -16.29 4.31 9.84
CA ALA A 275 -15.75 5.61 10.24
C ALA A 275 -16.79 6.73 10.08
N ARG A 276 -17.00 7.51 11.14
CA ARG A 276 -17.83 8.73 11.11
C ARG A 276 -17.08 9.90 10.49
N ASP A 277 -15.79 9.99 10.74
CA ASP A 277 -14.89 10.99 10.15
C ASP A 277 -14.19 10.37 8.94
N LYS A 278 -14.76 10.55 7.76
CA LYS A 278 -14.20 9.99 6.53
C LYS A 278 -14.37 10.88 5.31
N ALA A 279 -13.42 10.79 4.36
CA ALA A 279 -13.48 11.46 3.08
C ALA A 279 -13.02 10.55 1.93
N TYR A 280 -13.56 10.80 0.73
CA TYR A 280 -13.20 10.13 -0.50
C TYR A 280 -12.86 11.17 -1.57
N HIS A 281 -11.75 10.96 -2.28
CA HIS A 281 -11.34 11.77 -3.41
C HIS A 281 -10.91 10.88 -4.57
N ALA A 282 -11.41 11.19 -5.77
CA ALA A 282 -10.93 10.63 -7.03
C ALA A 282 -10.10 11.69 -7.74
N LEU A 283 -8.81 11.41 -7.97
CA LEU A 283 -7.89 12.32 -8.65
C LEU A 283 -7.63 11.82 -10.07
N PRO A 284 -7.38 12.70 -11.06
CA PRO A 284 -7.13 12.32 -12.46
C PRO A 284 -5.70 11.73 -12.65
N LEU A 285 -5.34 10.76 -11.82
CA LEU A 285 -4.00 10.14 -11.73
C LEU A 285 -4.11 8.62 -11.90
N GLY A 286 -3.03 7.96 -12.34
CA GLY A 286 -2.88 6.51 -12.36
C GLY A 286 -2.37 5.97 -11.03
N HIS A 287 -2.09 4.66 -10.96
CA HIS A 287 -1.81 3.94 -9.71
C HIS A 287 -0.59 4.49 -8.94
N ILE A 288 0.60 4.40 -9.55
CA ILE A 288 1.81 4.95 -8.92
C ILE A 288 1.87 6.47 -9.04
N ASP A 289 1.13 7.06 -9.98
CA ASP A 289 1.07 8.51 -10.19
C ASP A 289 0.51 9.22 -8.96
N LEU A 290 -0.38 8.55 -8.22
CA LEU A 290 -0.87 9.04 -6.93
C LEU A 290 0.25 9.35 -5.93
N LEU A 291 1.38 8.63 -6.00
CA LEU A 291 2.53 8.84 -5.10
C LEU A 291 3.63 9.68 -5.73
N VAL A 292 4.02 9.35 -6.96
CA VAL A 292 5.24 9.84 -7.60
C VAL A 292 5.00 10.44 -8.98
N GLY A 293 3.74 10.58 -9.42
CA GLY A 293 3.38 11.27 -10.64
C GLY A 293 3.76 12.75 -10.59
N ARG A 294 3.88 13.38 -11.77
CA ARG A 294 4.21 14.80 -11.91
C ARG A 294 3.31 15.70 -11.06
N ASP A 295 2.02 15.37 -11.03
CA ASP A 295 1.01 16.14 -10.32
C ASP A 295 0.75 15.68 -8.88
N ALA A 296 1.38 14.58 -8.42
CA ALA A 296 1.23 14.12 -7.04
C ALA A 296 1.59 15.18 -5.99
N PRO A 297 2.69 15.96 -6.16
CA PRO A 297 3.03 17.05 -5.24
C PRO A 297 2.01 18.17 -5.19
N LEU A 298 1.19 18.31 -6.24
CA LEU A 298 0.18 19.38 -6.35
C LEU A 298 -1.22 18.90 -5.93
N MET A 299 -1.49 17.60 -5.98
CA MET A 299 -2.82 17.04 -5.74
C MET A 299 -2.85 16.12 -4.53
N THR A 300 -2.19 14.98 -4.59
CA THR A 300 -2.25 13.94 -3.55
C THR A 300 -1.58 14.40 -2.26
N TRP A 301 -0.37 14.95 -2.33
CA TRP A 301 0.41 15.29 -1.14
C TRP A 301 -0.24 16.40 -0.30
N PRO A 302 -0.72 17.52 -0.88
CA PRO A 302 -1.41 18.56 -0.11
C PRO A 302 -2.70 18.03 0.52
N LEU A 303 -3.44 17.16 -0.18
CA LEU A 303 -4.66 16.55 0.34
C LEU A 303 -4.37 15.69 1.58
N VAL A 304 -3.34 14.84 1.52
CA VAL A 304 -2.88 14.03 2.65
C VAL A 304 -2.44 14.94 3.82
N MET A 305 -1.59 15.93 3.56
CA MET A 305 -1.08 16.83 4.61
C MET A 305 -2.19 17.66 5.25
N LYS A 306 -3.15 18.14 4.46
CA LYS A 306 -4.32 18.86 4.96
C LYS A 306 -5.18 17.97 5.87
N TRP A 307 -5.45 16.73 5.42
CA TRP A 307 -6.23 15.74 6.20
C TRP A 307 -5.58 15.47 7.56
N LEU A 308 -4.30 15.14 7.55
CA LEU A 308 -3.53 14.87 8.76
C LEU A 308 -3.44 16.10 9.68
N GLY A 309 -3.18 17.29 9.10
CA GLY A 309 -3.02 18.55 9.84
C GLY A 309 -4.28 18.97 10.60
N GLN A 310 -5.46 18.74 10.01
CA GLN A 310 -6.75 19.02 10.65
C GLN A 310 -7.04 18.15 11.88
N ARG A 311 -6.32 17.02 12.04
CA ARG A 311 -6.51 16.01 13.11
C ARG A 311 -5.31 15.88 14.03
N ALA A 312 -4.26 16.66 13.80
CA ALA A 312 -3.06 16.66 14.65
C ALA A 312 -3.25 17.42 15.97
N ALA A 313 -4.34 18.16 16.11
CA ALA A 313 -4.67 18.99 17.29
C ALA A 313 -5.71 18.34 18.21
N ALA A 314 -6.15 17.12 17.93
CA ALA A 314 -7.13 16.41 18.77
C ALA A 314 -6.48 15.34 19.67
#